data_413def0f63445f57417e441a3da035d8
#
_entry.id   413def0f63445f57417e441a3da035d8
#
_cell.length_a   1.000
_cell.length_b   1.000
_cell.length_c   1.000
_cell.angle_alpha   90.00
_cell.angle_beta   90.00
_cell.angle_gamma   90.00
#
_symmetry.space_group_name_H-M   'P 1'
#
loop_
_entity.id
_entity.type
_entity.pdbx_description
1 polymer ?
#
loop_
_entity_poly.entity_id
_entity_poly.type
_entity_poly.pdbx_seq_one_letter_code
_entity_poly.pdbx_strand_id
1 'polypeptide(L)'
;MSADGTVELARVLEMLGSQLSHSVEESAQEWSDVGAAFDRLSAANSRLGLHSEAAPVWTAIHGETEEIRESLRAAVVALQHHDRLAQRLGHIRSGIDHLRHLLTSGVERSGPEWLMRLQSIERMQQDEHARLVAGDSEPRGSVELF
;
A
#
# COMPACT_ATOMS: atom_id res chain seq x y z
N MET A 1 23.34 -22.67 -17.60
CA MET A 1 23.07 -21.36 -16.99
C MET A 1 24.39 -20.85 -16.45
N SER A 2 24.87 -19.68 -16.90
CA SER A 2 26.12 -19.13 -16.35
C SER A 2 25.89 -18.72 -14.88
N ALA A 3 26.93 -18.77 -14.06
CA ALA A 3 26.85 -18.36 -12.66
C ALA A 3 26.30 -16.92 -12.51
N ASP A 4 26.69 -16.02 -13.41
CA ASP A 4 26.26 -14.61 -13.42
C ASP A 4 24.76 -14.46 -13.65
N GLY A 5 24.17 -15.21 -14.58
CA GLY A 5 22.72 -15.16 -14.86
C GLY A 5 21.87 -15.68 -13.71
N THR A 6 22.40 -16.65 -12.94
CA THR A 6 21.71 -17.19 -11.76
C THR A 6 21.73 -16.18 -10.61
N VAL A 7 22.87 -15.53 -10.39
CA VAL A 7 23.04 -14.50 -9.35
C VAL A 7 22.12 -13.31 -9.62
N GLU A 8 22.06 -12.85 -10.87
CA GLU A 8 21.22 -11.72 -11.25
C GLU A 8 19.73 -12.03 -11.11
N LEU A 9 19.29 -13.21 -11.54
CA LEU A 9 17.91 -13.67 -11.32
C LEU A 9 17.56 -13.76 -9.83
N ALA A 10 18.47 -14.29 -9.01
CA ALA A 10 18.27 -14.36 -7.57
C ALA A 10 18.12 -12.96 -6.95
N ARG A 11 18.91 -11.97 -7.38
CA ARG A 11 18.82 -10.59 -6.93
C ARG A 11 17.47 -9.97 -7.25
N VAL A 12 16.98 -10.13 -8.49
CA VAL A 12 15.67 -9.59 -8.88
C VAL A 12 14.53 -10.24 -8.08
N LEU A 13 14.61 -11.55 -7.87
CA LEU A 13 13.62 -12.27 -7.05
C LEU A 13 13.66 -11.85 -5.58
N GLU A 14 14.84 -11.63 -5.01
CA GLU A 14 15.01 -11.15 -3.65
C GLU A 14 14.44 -9.74 -3.48
N MET A 15 14.70 -8.84 -4.43
CA MET A 15 14.14 -7.49 -4.45
C MET A 15 12.61 -7.52 -4.50
N LEU A 16 12.02 -8.31 -5.41
CA LEU A 16 10.56 -8.44 -5.51
C LEU A 16 9.96 -9.06 -4.25
N GLY A 17 10.64 -10.07 -3.67
CA GLY A 17 10.22 -10.68 -2.40
C GLY A 17 10.24 -9.70 -1.24
N SER A 18 11.28 -8.87 -1.14
CA SER A 18 11.38 -7.81 -0.13
C SER A 18 10.28 -6.75 -0.28
N GLN A 19 10.02 -6.30 -1.51
CA GLN A 19 8.94 -5.36 -1.79
C GLN A 19 7.57 -5.94 -1.43
N LEU A 20 7.33 -7.21 -1.75
CA LEU A 20 6.09 -7.90 -1.39
C LEU A 20 5.90 -8.00 0.12
N SER A 21 6.94 -8.43 0.85
CA SER A 21 6.89 -8.54 2.30
C SER A 21 6.61 -7.19 2.96
N HIS A 22 7.29 -6.14 2.54
CA HIS A 22 7.06 -4.79 3.05
C HIS A 22 5.63 -4.32 2.77
N SER A 23 5.12 -4.54 1.56
CA SER A 23 3.73 -4.16 1.20
C SER A 23 2.68 -4.93 2.01
N VAL A 24 2.93 -6.20 2.33
CA VAL A 24 2.03 -7.02 3.16
C VAL A 24 2.04 -6.55 4.61
N GLU A 25 3.21 -6.26 5.18
CA GLU A 25 3.33 -5.75 6.56
C GLU A 25 2.65 -4.40 6.71
N GLU A 26 2.88 -3.48 5.79
CA GLU A 26 2.25 -2.16 5.75
C GLU A 26 0.73 -2.28 5.64
N SER A 27 0.23 -3.15 4.75
CA SER A 27 -1.20 -3.44 4.62
C SER A 27 -1.83 -3.97 5.90
N ALA A 28 -1.15 -4.87 6.61
CA ALA A 28 -1.66 -5.43 7.87
C ALA A 28 -1.84 -4.33 8.94
N GLN A 29 -0.91 -3.39 9.03
CA GLN A 29 -1.01 -2.25 9.93
C GLN A 29 -2.17 -1.33 9.54
N GLU A 30 -2.32 -1.02 8.26
CA GLU A 30 -3.40 -0.17 7.74
C GLU A 30 -4.79 -0.76 8.02
N TRP A 31 -4.95 -2.08 7.83
CA TRP A 31 -6.20 -2.75 8.17
C TRP A 31 -6.53 -2.69 9.66
N SER A 32 -5.51 -2.77 10.52
CA SER A 32 -5.68 -2.57 11.96
C SER A 32 -6.18 -1.16 12.28
N ASP A 33 -5.63 -0.15 11.62
CA ASP A 33 -6.03 1.25 11.81
C ASP A 33 -7.47 1.53 11.32
N VAL A 34 -7.87 0.92 10.18
CA VAL A 34 -9.26 0.94 9.69
C VAL A 34 -10.20 0.31 10.71
N GLY A 35 -9.86 -0.87 11.23
CA GLY A 35 -10.65 -1.56 12.26
C GLY A 35 -10.86 -0.67 13.49
N ALA A 36 -9.79 -0.07 14.01
CA ALA A 36 -9.85 0.84 15.15
C ALA A 36 -10.70 2.10 14.88
N ALA A 37 -10.70 2.61 13.64
CA ALA A 37 -11.55 3.74 13.26
C ALA A 37 -13.04 3.34 13.21
N PHE A 38 -13.36 2.17 12.69
CA PHE A 38 -14.72 1.64 12.69
C PHE A 38 -15.25 1.35 14.10
N ASP A 39 -14.41 0.81 15.00
CA ASP A 39 -14.79 0.57 16.39
C ASP A 39 -15.12 1.87 17.10
N ARG A 40 -14.31 2.92 16.90
CA ARG A 40 -14.59 4.26 17.45
C ARG A 40 -15.88 4.85 16.89
N LEU A 41 -16.12 4.74 15.59
CA LEU A 41 -17.32 5.20 14.93
C LEU A 41 -18.57 4.48 15.49
N SER A 42 -18.49 3.17 15.67
CA SER A 42 -19.58 2.36 16.24
C SER A 42 -19.87 2.74 17.69
N ALA A 43 -18.83 2.97 18.49
CA ALA A 43 -18.97 3.41 19.88
C ALA A 43 -19.60 4.81 19.97
N ALA A 44 -19.18 5.77 19.12
CA ALA A 44 -19.75 7.10 19.05
C ALA A 44 -21.24 7.06 18.64
N ASN A 45 -21.56 6.28 17.62
CA ASN A 45 -22.96 6.09 17.19
C ASN A 45 -23.85 5.49 18.28
N SER A 46 -23.32 4.52 19.05
CA SER A 46 -24.03 3.91 20.17
C SER A 46 -24.30 4.92 21.29
N ARG A 47 -23.34 5.79 21.60
CA ARG A 47 -23.53 6.87 22.61
C ARG A 47 -24.57 7.89 22.19
N LEU A 48 -24.57 8.30 20.90
CA LEU A 48 -25.61 9.16 20.35
C LEU A 48 -27.02 8.56 20.56
N GLY A 49 -27.19 7.26 20.37
CA GLY A 49 -28.45 6.56 20.60
C GLY A 49 -28.91 6.59 22.08
N LEU A 50 -27.97 6.57 23.03
CA LEU A 50 -28.24 6.58 24.45
C LEU A 50 -28.55 7.99 25.00
N HIS A 51 -28.06 9.06 24.39
CA HIS A 51 -28.21 10.44 24.83
C HIS A 51 -29.55 11.07 24.38
N SER A 52 -30.37 10.36 23.63
CA SER A 52 -31.65 10.85 23.13
C SER A 52 -32.67 11.14 24.24
N GLU A 53 -32.45 10.71 25.49
CA GLU A 53 -33.47 10.77 26.56
C GLU A 53 -33.21 11.75 27.70
N ALA A 54 -32.02 12.27 27.94
CA ALA A 54 -31.82 13.22 29.05
C ALA A 54 -30.49 13.97 29.04
N ALA A 55 -30.41 15.23 28.66
CA ALA A 55 -29.46 16.25 29.12
C ALA A 55 -29.17 17.34 28.05
N PRO A 56 -28.37 18.38 28.32
CA PRO A 56 -28.16 19.48 27.34
C PRO A 56 -27.63 18.92 26.03
N VAL A 57 -28.56 18.58 25.17
CA VAL A 57 -28.46 17.81 23.93
C VAL A 57 -27.33 18.35 23.00
N TRP A 58 -27.08 19.66 23.04
CA TRP A 58 -26.16 20.31 22.12
C TRP A 58 -24.67 20.02 22.38
N THR A 59 -24.25 19.94 23.66
CA THR A 59 -22.83 19.65 23.98
C THR A 59 -22.46 18.19 23.73
N ALA A 60 -23.38 17.28 24.02
CA ALA A 60 -23.18 15.87 23.73
C ALA A 60 -23.14 15.60 22.22
N ILE A 61 -24.09 16.16 21.46
CA ILE A 61 -24.14 16.03 20.00
C ILE A 61 -22.88 16.61 19.36
N HIS A 62 -22.36 17.73 19.85
CA HIS A 62 -21.14 18.35 19.31
C HIS A 62 -19.89 17.44 19.51
N GLY A 63 -19.71 16.90 20.72
CA GLY A 63 -18.60 15.99 21.02
C GLY A 63 -18.64 14.73 20.16
N GLU A 64 -19.80 14.08 20.05
CA GLU A 64 -19.97 12.87 19.25
C GLU A 64 -19.79 13.15 17.72
N THR A 65 -20.22 14.33 17.27
CA THR A 65 -20.04 14.72 15.86
C THR A 65 -18.55 14.90 15.51
N GLU A 66 -17.74 15.47 16.40
CA GLU A 66 -16.29 15.60 16.17
C GLU A 66 -15.60 14.24 16.18
N GLU A 67 -15.99 13.33 17.06
CA GLU A 67 -15.45 11.97 17.09
C GLU A 67 -15.79 11.18 15.83
N ILE A 68 -17.00 11.31 15.32
CA ILE A 68 -17.45 10.75 14.04
C ILE A 68 -16.61 11.35 12.89
N ARG A 69 -16.43 12.66 12.88
CA ARG A 69 -15.64 13.35 11.86
C ARG A 69 -14.18 12.87 11.85
N GLU A 70 -13.56 12.73 13.02
CA GLU A 70 -12.19 12.24 13.14
C GLU A 70 -12.07 10.78 12.68
N SER A 71 -13.05 9.94 13.05
CA SER A 71 -13.10 8.54 12.61
C SER A 71 -13.27 8.42 11.09
N LEU A 72 -14.10 9.28 10.48
CA LEU A 72 -14.25 9.34 9.03
C LEU A 72 -12.96 9.79 8.32
N ARG A 73 -12.25 10.79 8.88
CA ARG A 73 -10.94 11.19 8.35
C ARG A 73 -9.94 10.04 8.39
N ALA A 74 -9.87 9.33 9.51
CA ALA A 74 -9.00 8.16 9.63
C ALA A 74 -9.36 7.07 8.61
N ALA A 75 -10.64 6.81 8.39
CA ALA A 75 -11.09 5.85 7.38
C ALA A 75 -10.73 6.28 5.96
N VAL A 76 -10.86 7.57 5.62
CA VAL A 76 -10.47 8.10 4.31
C VAL A 76 -8.96 7.95 4.09
N VAL A 77 -8.15 8.27 5.09
CA VAL A 77 -6.69 8.09 5.02
C VAL A 77 -6.34 6.62 4.79
N ALA A 78 -6.98 5.71 5.52
CA ALA A 78 -6.75 4.28 5.36
C ALA A 78 -7.16 3.76 3.96
N LEU A 79 -8.24 4.28 3.37
CA LEU A 79 -8.62 3.94 1.98
C LEU A 79 -7.60 4.45 0.95
N GLN A 80 -6.99 5.62 1.17
CA GLN A 80 -5.91 6.11 0.31
C GLN A 80 -4.66 5.21 0.37
N HIS A 81 -4.36 4.67 1.55
CA HIS A 81 -3.28 3.69 1.70
C HIS A 81 -3.57 2.39 0.96
N HIS A 82 -4.82 1.91 0.99
CA HIS A 82 -5.22 0.73 0.23
C HIS A 82 -5.00 0.90 -1.29
N ASP A 83 -5.28 2.08 -1.84
CA ASP A 83 -5.01 2.35 -3.26
C ASP A 83 -3.51 2.29 -3.58
N ARG A 84 -2.67 2.84 -2.72
CA ARG A 84 -1.20 2.75 -2.86
C ARG A 84 -0.70 1.30 -2.79
N LEU A 85 -1.24 0.51 -1.87
CA LEU A 85 -0.92 -0.91 -1.78
C LEU A 85 -1.29 -1.63 -3.09
N ALA A 86 -2.47 -1.38 -3.64
CA ALA A 86 -2.91 -1.96 -4.89
C ALA A 86 -1.95 -1.59 -6.05
N GLN A 87 -1.47 -0.34 -6.08
CA GLN A 87 -0.46 0.10 -7.04
C GLN A 87 0.87 -0.64 -6.86
N ARG A 88 1.40 -0.73 -5.62
CA ARG A 88 2.64 -1.46 -5.32
C ARG A 88 2.56 -2.93 -5.71
N LEU A 89 1.46 -3.60 -5.37
CA LEU A 89 1.22 -4.99 -5.78
C LEU A 89 1.13 -5.15 -7.30
N GLY A 90 0.53 -4.16 -7.99
CA GLY A 90 0.50 -4.10 -9.44
C GLY A 90 1.90 -4.06 -10.06
N HIS A 91 2.82 -3.27 -9.49
CA HIS A 91 4.22 -3.19 -9.95
C HIS A 91 4.98 -4.50 -9.70
N ILE A 92 4.84 -5.09 -8.52
CA ILE A 92 5.45 -6.39 -8.21
C ILE A 92 4.96 -7.45 -9.21
N ARG A 93 3.65 -7.48 -9.48
CA ARG A 93 3.06 -8.38 -10.47
C ARG A 93 3.64 -8.16 -11.86
N SER A 94 3.77 -6.91 -12.30
CA SER A 94 4.39 -6.55 -13.57
C SER A 94 5.83 -7.08 -13.66
N GLY A 95 6.63 -6.91 -12.58
CA GLY A 95 7.99 -7.46 -12.50
C GLY A 95 8.04 -8.98 -12.66
N ILE A 96 7.14 -9.68 -11.99
CA ILE A 96 7.01 -11.14 -12.09
C ILE A 96 6.62 -11.56 -13.52
N ASP A 97 5.69 -10.86 -14.15
CA ASP A 97 5.27 -11.14 -15.52
C ASP A 97 6.40 -10.91 -16.54
N HIS A 98 7.21 -9.87 -16.35
CA HIS A 98 8.41 -9.64 -17.18
C HIS A 98 9.45 -10.75 -17.02
N LEU A 99 9.72 -11.18 -15.78
CA LEU A 99 10.60 -12.32 -15.51
C LEU A 99 10.07 -13.61 -16.16
N ARG A 100 8.76 -13.86 -16.02
CA ARG A 100 8.11 -15.02 -16.65
C ARG A 100 8.27 -14.97 -18.17
N HIS A 101 8.01 -13.82 -18.78
CA HIS A 101 8.17 -13.64 -20.22
C HIS A 101 9.63 -13.87 -20.65
N LEU A 102 10.58 -13.34 -19.92
CA LEU A 102 12.00 -13.57 -20.19
C LEU A 102 12.37 -15.06 -20.11
N LEU A 103 11.88 -15.78 -19.10
CA LEU A 103 12.12 -17.20 -18.91
C LEU A 103 11.53 -18.07 -20.04
N THR A 104 10.43 -17.62 -20.66
CA THR A 104 9.72 -18.35 -21.73
C THR A 104 10.10 -17.91 -23.13
N SER A 105 10.84 -16.79 -23.28
CA SER A 105 11.15 -16.18 -24.59
C SER A 105 12.14 -16.94 -25.46
N GLY A 106 12.69 -18.07 -25.00
CA GLY A 106 13.68 -18.86 -25.76
C GLY A 106 15.06 -18.20 -25.88
N VAL A 107 15.30 -17.07 -25.24
CA VAL A 107 16.61 -16.42 -25.18
C VAL A 107 17.58 -17.30 -24.39
N GLU A 108 18.78 -17.45 -24.90
CA GLU A 108 19.81 -18.27 -24.24
C GLU A 108 20.12 -17.72 -22.85
N ARG A 109 19.83 -18.52 -21.80
CA ARG A 109 19.91 -18.11 -20.38
C ARG A 109 21.33 -17.80 -19.87
N SER A 110 22.32 -17.87 -20.72
CA SER A 110 23.73 -17.55 -20.41
C SER A 110 24.30 -16.49 -21.33
N GLY A 111 23.51 -15.96 -22.26
CA GLY A 111 23.97 -14.97 -23.23
C GLY A 111 23.94 -13.53 -22.71
N PRO A 112 24.68 -12.62 -23.36
CA PRO A 112 24.68 -11.21 -22.99
C PRO A 112 23.32 -10.55 -23.10
N GLU A 113 22.46 -11.02 -24.00
CA GLU A 113 21.09 -10.53 -24.16
C GLU A 113 20.22 -10.85 -22.94
N TRP A 114 20.39 -12.03 -22.35
CA TRP A 114 19.72 -12.41 -21.13
C TRP A 114 20.05 -11.49 -19.96
N LEU A 115 21.35 -11.22 -19.76
CA LEU A 115 21.81 -10.32 -18.71
C LEU A 115 21.32 -8.89 -18.91
N MET A 116 21.36 -8.36 -20.13
CA MET A 116 20.83 -7.03 -20.43
C MET A 116 19.32 -6.92 -20.11
N ARG A 117 18.54 -7.95 -20.43
CA ARG A 117 17.10 -7.97 -20.15
C ARG A 117 16.82 -8.06 -18.65
N LEU A 118 17.57 -8.87 -17.89
CA LEU A 118 17.45 -8.91 -16.44
C LEU A 118 17.77 -7.56 -15.78
N GLN A 119 18.88 -6.93 -16.17
CA GLN A 119 19.26 -5.61 -15.69
C GLN A 119 18.24 -4.54 -16.06
N SER A 120 17.59 -4.65 -17.20
CA SER A 120 16.51 -3.76 -17.59
C SER A 120 15.30 -3.90 -16.67
N ILE A 121 14.92 -5.13 -16.30
CA ILE A 121 13.84 -5.41 -15.37
C ILE A 121 14.17 -4.86 -13.97
N GLU A 122 15.41 -5.10 -13.50
CA GLU A 122 15.89 -4.59 -12.21
C GLU A 122 15.79 -3.05 -12.14
N ARG A 123 16.33 -2.35 -13.15
CA ARG A 123 16.25 -0.88 -13.22
C ARG A 123 14.82 -0.37 -13.24
N MET A 124 13.96 -0.99 -14.06
CA MET A 124 12.54 -0.61 -14.13
C MET A 124 11.86 -0.74 -12.75
N GLN A 125 12.13 -1.82 -12.01
CA GLN A 125 11.58 -2.02 -10.68
C GLN A 125 12.15 -1.04 -9.65
N GLN A 126 13.44 -0.72 -9.73
CA GLN A 126 14.09 0.27 -8.86
C GLN A 126 13.55 1.68 -9.11
N ASP A 127 13.41 2.10 -10.38
CA ASP A 127 12.87 3.40 -10.75
C ASP A 127 11.42 3.56 -10.29
N GLU A 128 10.62 2.51 -10.43
CA GLU A 128 9.21 2.53 -10.02
C GLU A 128 9.09 2.55 -8.49
N HIS A 129 9.90 1.76 -7.78
CA HIS A 129 9.95 1.80 -6.33
C HIS A 129 10.36 3.19 -5.82
N ALA A 130 11.35 3.81 -6.44
CA ALA A 130 11.78 5.17 -6.09
C ALA A 130 10.67 6.20 -6.30
N ARG A 131 9.87 6.09 -7.37
CA ARG A 131 8.71 6.96 -7.62
C ARG A 131 7.61 6.80 -6.57
N LEU A 132 7.31 5.56 -6.18
CA LEU A 132 6.32 5.28 -5.14
C LEU A 132 6.75 5.87 -3.79
N VAL A 133 8.02 5.70 -3.41
CA VAL A 133 8.58 6.28 -2.17
C VAL A 133 8.59 7.80 -2.21
N ALA A 134 8.93 8.41 -3.35
CA ALA A 134 8.90 9.86 -3.52
C ALA A 134 7.48 10.43 -3.42
N GLY A 135 6.49 9.75 -4.01
CA GLY A 135 5.07 10.12 -3.90
C GLY A 135 4.53 10.04 -2.47
N ASP A 136 5.08 9.14 -1.64
CA ASP A 136 4.74 9.06 -0.21
C ASP A 136 5.29 10.23 0.62
N SER A 137 6.31 10.91 0.12
CA SER A 137 6.98 12.03 0.80
C SER A 137 6.30 13.39 0.54
N GLU A 138 5.34 13.48 -0.38
CA GLU A 138 4.58 14.71 -0.57
C GLU A 138 3.66 14.98 0.63
N PRO A 139 3.62 16.24 1.13
CA PRO A 139 2.76 16.59 2.27
C PRO A 139 1.31 16.31 1.90
N ARG A 140 0.67 15.47 2.68
CA ARG A 140 -0.74 15.09 2.57
C ARG A 140 -1.59 16.34 2.51
N GLY A 141 -2.23 16.58 1.37
CA GLY A 141 -3.23 17.61 1.26
C GLY A 141 -4.25 17.44 2.38
N SER A 142 -4.49 18.48 3.17
CA SER A 142 -5.53 18.48 4.18
C SER A 142 -6.87 18.21 3.49
N VAL A 143 -7.48 17.08 3.80
CA VAL A 143 -8.86 16.81 3.37
C VAL A 143 -9.72 17.75 4.21
N GLU A 144 -10.06 18.92 3.67
CA GLU A 144 -11.09 19.78 4.24
C GLU A 144 -12.44 19.09 3.99
N LEU A 145 -12.90 18.39 5.00
CA LEU A 145 -14.30 17.98 5.09
C LEU A 145 -15.07 19.21 5.61
N PHE A 146 -15.94 19.76 4.76
CA PHE A 146 -16.85 20.88 4.98
C PHE A 146 -17.53 20.89 6.33
#